data_20e8f1e96bf1886784e0401219f5c3e7
#
_entry.id   20e8f1e96bf1886784e0401219f5c3e7
#
_cell.length_a   1.000
_cell.length_b   1.000
_cell.length_c   1.000
_cell.angle_alpha   90.00
_cell.angle_beta   90.00
_cell.angle_gamma   90.00
#
_symmetry.space_group_name_H-M   'P 1'
#
loop_
_entity.id
_entity.type
_entity.pdbx_description
1 polymer ?
#
loop_
_entity_poly.entity_id
_entity_poly.type
_entity_poly.pdbx_seq_one_letter_code
_entity_poly.pdbx_strand_id
1 'polypeptide(L)'
;SKKKHNAINIISGISVCGVALATLALVCTLSVFNGFQDMVASFFTAFDPQLKITVREGKVFDAQDERIRAVCALPEVEVFTETLEENAMVQYKDRQAMVVLKGVEDNFEELTAIDSILYGAGEFVLHDSIVNYGVMGVELVATLGTGLEFVDPLQIYLPKRNAKVNMANPGASFNRDYLYSPGVVFVVNQQEYDGKYILTSLDFLRQLLDYTTEVSAMELKLKPNVNTSSVQSKIENILGDDFVVQNRYQQQADIFRIMEIEKLISYLFLTFILMIACFNVIGSLSMLILDKKDDVVTLRSLGASDK
;
A
#
# COMPACT_ATOMS: atom_id res chain seq x y z
N SER A 1 -53.22 29.12 -26.54
CA SER A 1 -52.84 27.71 -26.38
C SER A 1 -51.41 27.36 -26.88
N LYS A 2 -50.97 27.87 -28.05
CA LYS A 2 -49.60 27.58 -28.56
C LYS A 2 -48.44 28.01 -27.63
N LYS A 3 -48.59 29.13 -26.90
CA LYS A 3 -47.55 29.61 -25.95
C LYS A 3 -47.41 28.69 -24.72
N LYS A 4 -48.46 28.03 -24.24
CA LYS A 4 -48.47 27.13 -23.09
C LYS A 4 -47.70 25.83 -23.40
N HIS A 5 -47.90 25.27 -24.60
CA HIS A 5 -47.19 24.10 -25.09
C HIS A 5 -45.68 24.33 -25.26
N ASN A 6 -45.28 25.52 -25.70
CA ASN A 6 -43.86 25.84 -25.82
C ASN A 6 -43.13 25.94 -24.47
N ALA A 7 -43.81 26.50 -23.45
CA ALA A 7 -43.21 26.59 -22.09
C ALA A 7 -43.00 25.21 -21.48
N ILE A 8 -43.94 24.28 -21.65
CA ILE A 8 -43.86 22.90 -21.15
C ILE A 8 -42.73 22.15 -21.82
N ASN A 9 -42.59 22.25 -23.14
CA ASN A 9 -41.49 21.61 -23.87
C ASN A 9 -40.11 22.14 -23.44
N ILE A 10 -40.02 23.45 -23.15
CA ILE A 10 -38.78 24.04 -22.64
C ILE A 10 -38.43 23.51 -21.24
N ILE A 11 -39.42 23.44 -20.33
CA ILE A 11 -39.21 22.95 -18.97
C ILE A 11 -38.86 21.44 -18.97
N SER A 12 -39.57 20.66 -19.80
CA SER A 12 -39.24 19.24 -20.00
C SER A 12 -37.81 19.07 -20.57
N GLY A 13 -37.41 19.90 -21.52
CA GLY A 13 -36.05 19.93 -22.07
C GLY A 13 -34.98 20.24 -21.03
N ILE A 14 -35.24 21.26 -20.18
CA ILE A 14 -34.35 21.62 -19.06
C ILE A 14 -34.20 20.45 -18.08
N SER A 15 -35.31 19.77 -17.75
CA SER A 15 -35.29 18.64 -16.84
C SER A 15 -34.52 17.45 -17.41
N VAL A 16 -34.68 17.14 -18.69
CA VAL A 16 -33.88 16.09 -19.37
C VAL A 16 -32.41 16.43 -19.37
N CYS A 17 -32.05 17.67 -19.69
CA CYS A 17 -30.67 18.15 -19.64
C CYS A 17 -30.12 18.08 -18.19
N GLY A 18 -30.91 18.43 -17.19
CA GLY A 18 -30.49 18.35 -15.79
C GLY A 18 -30.20 16.92 -15.33
N VAL A 19 -31.07 15.97 -15.69
CA VAL A 19 -30.85 14.55 -15.38
C VAL A 19 -29.64 13.99 -16.15
N ALA A 20 -29.50 14.36 -17.44
CA ALA A 20 -28.36 13.93 -18.25
C ALA A 20 -27.02 14.43 -17.68
N LEU A 21 -26.95 15.72 -17.27
CA LEU A 21 -25.78 16.29 -16.60
C LEU A 21 -25.48 15.61 -15.26
N ALA A 22 -26.51 15.34 -14.45
CA ALA A 22 -26.35 14.65 -13.17
C ALA A 22 -25.80 13.23 -13.38
N THR A 23 -26.34 12.50 -14.36
CA THR A 23 -25.87 11.15 -14.69
C THR A 23 -24.44 11.17 -15.22
N LEU A 24 -24.10 12.12 -16.09
CA LEU A 24 -22.73 12.28 -16.59
C LEU A 24 -21.76 12.58 -15.45
N ALA A 25 -22.09 13.50 -14.56
CA ALA A 25 -21.25 13.82 -13.40
C ALA A 25 -21.06 12.61 -12.47
N LEU A 26 -22.11 11.83 -12.25
CA LEU A 26 -22.06 10.61 -11.44
C LEU A 26 -21.14 9.56 -12.07
N VAL A 27 -21.27 9.31 -13.37
CA VAL A 27 -20.39 8.37 -14.11
C VAL A 27 -18.94 8.84 -14.08
N CYS A 28 -18.68 10.14 -14.30
CA CYS A 28 -17.33 10.69 -14.23
C CYS A 28 -16.72 10.52 -12.84
N THR A 29 -17.48 10.83 -11.76
CA THR A 29 -17.01 10.68 -10.39
C THR A 29 -16.67 9.23 -10.06
N LEU A 30 -17.53 8.28 -10.43
CA LEU A 30 -17.28 6.85 -10.22
C LEU A 30 -16.09 6.35 -11.04
N SER A 31 -15.91 6.85 -12.28
CA SER A 31 -14.76 6.48 -13.12
C SER A 31 -13.44 6.98 -12.53
N VAL A 32 -13.42 8.21 -12.01
CA VAL A 32 -12.24 8.76 -11.31
C VAL A 32 -11.93 7.93 -10.07
N PHE A 33 -12.95 7.60 -9.28
CA PHE A 33 -12.78 6.78 -8.07
C PHE A 33 -12.22 5.38 -8.37
N ASN A 34 -12.76 4.70 -9.39
CA ASN A 34 -12.25 3.38 -9.79
C ASN A 34 -10.81 3.48 -10.32
N GLY A 35 -10.51 4.49 -11.16
CA GLY A 35 -9.15 4.69 -11.66
C GLY A 35 -8.14 5.00 -10.55
N PHE A 36 -8.57 5.70 -9.49
CA PHE A 36 -7.74 5.94 -8.32
C PHE A 36 -7.47 4.65 -7.53
N GLN A 37 -8.48 3.79 -7.36
CA GLN A 37 -8.27 2.48 -6.72
C GLN A 37 -7.29 1.61 -7.48
N ASP A 38 -7.38 1.59 -8.83
CA ASP A 38 -6.43 0.85 -9.67
C ASP A 38 -5.02 1.43 -9.57
N MET A 39 -4.89 2.76 -9.51
CA MET A 39 -3.61 3.43 -9.28
C MET A 39 -3.01 3.05 -7.93
N VAL A 40 -3.81 3.06 -6.85
CA VAL A 40 -3.34 2.65 -5.51
C VAL A 40 -2.94 1.18 -5.50
N ALA A 41 -3.68 0.31 -6.18
CA ALA A 41 -3.31 -1.10 -6.30
C ALA A 41 -1.95 -1.30 -6.99
N SER A 42 -1.57 -0.38 -7.89
CA SER A 42 -0.26 -0.41 -8.54
C SER A 42 0.91 0.01 -7.64
N PHE A 43 0.64 0.64 -6.49
CA PHE A 43 1.68 0.95 -5.50
C PHE A 43 2.09 -0.26 -4.66
N PHE A 44 1.30 -1.33 -4.64
CA PHE A 44 1.74 -2.55 -3.97
C PHE A 44 2.82 -3.24 -4.77
N THR A 45 3.96 -3.40 -4.13
CA THR A 45 5.16 -4.00 -4.71
C THR A 45 5.39 -5.40 -4.18
N ALA A 46 6.44 -6.04 -4.68
CA ALA A 46 6.96 -7.27 -4.11
C ALA A 46 7.45 -7.10 -2.65
N PHE A 47 7.67 -5.85 -2.20
CA PHE A 47 8.06 -5.54 -0.81
C PHE A 47 6.90 -5.51 0.17
N ASP A 48 5.65 -5.50 -0.30
CA ASP A 48 4.46 -5.41 0.55
C ASP A 48 3.84 -6.80 0.75
N PRO A 49 4.13 -7.50 1.86
CA PRO A 49 3.56 -8.81 2.14
C PRO A 49 2.04 -8.74 2.35
N GLN A 50 1.33 -9.85 2.19
CA GLN A 50 -0.12 -9.89 2.41
C GLN A 50 -0.51 -9.52 3.84
N LEU A 51 0.28 -10.01 4.82
CA LEU A 51 0.20 -9.63 6.23
C LEU A 51 1.61 -9.39 6.77
N LYS A 52 1.76 -8.35 7.59
CA LYS A 52 2.99 -8.02 8.29
C LYS A 52 2.68 -7.91 9.78
N ILE A 53 3.45 -8.62 10.61
CA ILE A 53 3.34 -8.60 12.06
C ILE A 53 4.52 -7.82 12.59
N THR A 54 4.26 -6.82 13.42
CA THR A 54 5.25 -5.99 14.11
C THR A 54 4.90 -5.89 15.59
N VAL A 55 5.83 -5.49 16.42
CA VAL A 55 5.56 -5.21 17.84
C VAL A 55 4.94 -3.82 17.98
N ARG A 56 4.01 -3.66 18.95
CA ARG A 56 3.38 -2.36 19.23
C ARG A 56 4.33 -1.38 19.89
N GLU A 57 5.14 -1.86 20.81
CA GLU A 57 6.13 -1.06 21.54
C GLU A 57 7.52 -1.65 21.31
N GLY A 58 8.48 -0.81 20.94
CA GLY A 58 9.82 -1.23 20.61
C GLY A 58 10.08 -1.30 19.09
N LYS A 59 11.23 -1.87 18.72
CA LYS A 59 11.65 -2.03 17.32
C LYS A 59 11.70 -3.49 16.87
N VAL A 60 11.93 -4.38 17.82
CA VAL A 60 12.17 -5.80 17.55
C VAL A 60 11.48 -6.68 18.59
N PHE A 61 11.21 -7.90 18.23
CA PHE A 61 10.67 -8.95 19.10
C PHE A 61 11.38 -10.28 18.85
N ASP A 62 11.21 -11.22 19.76
CA ASP A 62 11.77 -12.57 19.63
C ASP A 62 10.91 -13.39 18.67
N ALA A 63 11.49 -13.81 17.55
CA ALA A 63 10.82 -14.69 16.57
C ALA A 63 10.42 -16.05 17.18
N GLN A 64 11.04 -16.46 18.28
CA GLN A 64 10.73 -17.70 18.97
C GLN A 64 9.56 -17.62 19.95
N ASP A 65 8.88 -16.46 20.09
CA ASP A 65 7.65 -16.33 20.88
C ASP A 65 6.64 -17.41 20.49
N GLU A 66 6.06 -18.09 21.49
CA GLU A 66 5.11 -19.19 21.28
C GLU A 66 3.88 -18.75 20.46
N ARG A 67 3.46 -17.49 20.61
CA ARG A 67 2.33 -16.91 19.87
C ARG A 67 2.68 -16.76 18.38
N ILE A 68 3.90 -16.33 18.07
CA ILE A 68 4.39 -16.23 16.69
C ILE A 68 4.45 -17.61 16.05
N ARG A 69 5.00 -18.61 16.76
CA ARG A 69 5.02 -19.99 16.26
C ARG A 69 3.62 -20.54 15.99
N ALA A 70 2.66 -20.21 16.88
CA ALA A 70 1.26 -20.63 16.67
C ALA A 70 0.66 -19.99 15.41
N VAL A 71 1.01 -18.75 15.09
CA VAL A 71 0.58 -18.08 13.85
C VAL A 71 1.21 -18.73 12.62
N CYS A 72 2.52 -19.02 12.65
CA CYS A 72 3.20 -19.70 11.54
C CYS A 72 2.66 -21.12 11.27
N ALA A 73 2.10 -21.78 12.29
CA ALA A 73 1.49 -23.09 12.17
C ALA A 73 0.04 -23.06 11.65
N LEU A 74 -0.54 -21.90 11.38
CA LEU A 74 -1.92 -21.80 10.87
C LEU A 74 -2.04 -22.43 9.47
N PRO A 75 -3.10 -23.20 9.22
CA PRO A 75 -3.29 -23.86 7.94
C PRO A 75 -3.53 -22.91 6.76
N GLU A 76 -3.91 -21.67 7.05
CA GLU A 76 -4.16 -20.59 6.08
C GLU A 76 -2.85 -19.92 5.60
N VAL A 77 -1.77 -20.06 6.35
CA VAL A 77 -0.44 -19.51 5.99
C VAL A 77 0.20 -20.45 4.97
N GLU A 78 0.71 -19.87 3.89
CA GLU A 78 1.46 -20.58 2.86
C GLU A 78 2.96 -20.48 3.12
N VAL A 79 3.46 -19.26 3.29
CA VAL A 79 4.86 -18.94 3.56
C VAL A 79 4.92 -17.87 4.65
N PHE A 80 5.89 -17.99 5.52
CA PHE A 80 6.28 -16.92 6.43
C PHE A 80 7.79 -16.71 6.33
N THR A 81 8.22 -15.47 6.55
CA THR A 81 9.62 -15.11 6.58
C THR A 81 9.89 -14.11 7.68
N GLU A 82 11.02 -14.25 8.30
CA GLU A 82 11.54 -13.34 9.31
C GLU A 82 12.25 -12.18 8.61
N THR A 83 11.98 -10.95 9.05
CA THR A 83 12.64 -9.77 8.49
C THR A 83 13.16 -8.86 9.59
N LEU A 84 14.31 -8.25 9.32
CA LEU A 84 14.93 -7.28 10.19
C LEU A 84 15.27 -6.03 9.38
N GLU A 85 14.69 -4.89 9.75
CA GLU A 85 14.93 -3.61 9.09
C GLU A 85 15.63 -2.64 10.05
N GLU A 86 16.72 -2.02 9.60
CA GLU A 86 17.40 -0.98 10.39
C GLU A 86 18.03 0.06 9.47
N ASN A 87 18.03 1.31 9.96
CA ASN A 87 18.66 2.42 9.24
C ASN A 87 20.19 2.32 9.36
N ALA A 88 20.85 2.40 8.22
CA ALA A 88 22.29 2.34 8.10
C ALA A 88 22.84 3.47 7.24
N MET A 89 24.09 3.78 7.41
CA MET A 89 24.86 4.57 6.45
C MET A 89 25.65 3.61 5.58
N VAL A 90 25.49 3.73 4.26
CA VAL A 90 26.30 3.02 3.28
C VAL A 90 27.32 3.98 2.66
N GLN A 91 28.53 3.51 2.48
CA GLN A 91 29.58 4.23 1.79
C GLN A 91 30.14 3.39 0.64
N TYR A 92 30.26 4.01 -0.52
CA TYR A 92 30.96 3.48 -1.67
C TYR A 92 31.96 4.52 -2.18
N LYS A 93 33.26 4.21 -2.07
CA LYS A 93 34.33 5.17 -2.35
C LYS A 93 34.13 6.47 -1.57
N ASP A 94 33.95 7.57 -2.29
CA ASP A 94 33.79 8.91 -1.69
C ASP A 94 32.32 9.32 -1.49
N ARG A 95 31.36 8.45 -1.85
CA ARG A 95 29.94 8.75 -1.76
C ARG A 95 29.30 7.99 -0.60
N GLN A 96 28.34 8.64 0.03
CA GLN A 96 27.60 8.11 1.16
C GLN A 96 26.10 8.31 0.96
N ALA A 97 25.30 7.38 1.47
CA ALA A 97 23.85 7.48 1.51
C ALA A 97 23.31 6.90 2.81
N MET A 98 22.19 7.43 3.27
CA MET A 98 21.38 6.81 4.33
C MET A 98 20.43 5.81 3.67
N VAL A 99 20.43 4.59 4.16
CA VAL A 99 19.66 3.49 3.60
C VAL A 99 18.92 2.73 4.71
N VAL A 100 17.94 1.96 4.31
CA VAL A 100 17.32 0.93 5.13
C VAL A 100 17.88 -0.42 4.70
N LEU A 101 18.59 -1.08 5.58
CA LEU A 101 18.96 -2.47 5.38
C LEU A 101 17.79 -3.35 5.76
N LYS A 102 17.35 -4.18 4.83
CA LYS A 102 16.33 -5.21 5.08
C LYS A 102 16.99 -6.58 4.98
N GLY A 103 17.24 -7.18 6.15
CA GLY A 103 17.67 -8.57 6.27
C GLY A 103 16.47 -9.49 6.10
N VAL A 104 16.57 -10.45 5.20
CA VAL A 104 15.53 -11.43 4.88
C VAL A 104 16.10 -12.84 4.91
N GLU A 105 15.22 -13.83 5.14
CA GLU A 105 15.58 -15.24 5.06
C GLU A 105 15.67 -15.73 3.60
N ASP A 106 16.27 -16.90 3.40
CA ASP A 106 16.45 -17.51 2.07
C ASP A 106 15.12 -17.82 1.38
N ASN A 107 14.04 -18.01 2.14
CA ASN A 107 12.69 -18.27 1.61
C ASN A 107 11.95 -17.00 1.15
N PHE A 108 12.61 -15.84 1.16
CA PHE A 108 12.01 -14.58 0.75
C PHE A 108 11.50 -14.61 -0.70
N GLU A 109 12.13 -15.38 -1.58
CA GLU A 109 11.68 -15.59 -2.96
C GLU A 109 10.30 -16.28 -3.03
N GLU A 110 10.03 -17.19 -2.10
CA GLU A 110 8.73 -17.87 -2.02
C GLU A 110 7.60 -16.93 -1.52
N LEU A 111 7.98 -15.99 -0.65
CA LEU A 111 7.04 -14.99 -0.14
C LEU A 111 6.65 -13.99 -1.22
N THR A 112 7.63 -13.53 -2.00
CA THR A 112 7.50 -12.43 -2.95
C THR A 112 7.86 -12.89 -4.36
N ALA A 113 7.36 -12.19 -5.37
CA ALA A 113 7.80 -12.38 -6.74
C ALA A 113 9.07 -11.55 -7.04
N ILE A 114 10.13 -11.73 -6.23
CA ILE A 114 11.33 -10.90 -6.28
C ILE A 114 11.96 -10.86 -7.67
N ASP A 115 12.00 -12.00 -8.37
CA ASP A 115 12.55 -12.13 -9.72
C ASP A 115 11.90 -11.17 -10.73
N SER A 116 10.63 -10.84 -10.52
CA SER A 116 9.90 -9.95 -11.44
C SER A 116 10.36 -8.48 -11.38
N ILE A 117 11.08 -8.11 -10.35
CA ILE A 117 11.57 -6.75 -10.11
C ILE A 117 13.11 -6.66 -10.18
N LEU A 118 13.80 -7.77 -10.43
CA LEU A 118 15.25 -7.76 -10.58
C LEU A 118 15.66 -7.27 -11.96
N TYR A 119 16.77 -6.52 -11.97
CA TYR A 119 17.42 -6.04 -13.18
C TYR A 119 18.94 -6.22 -13.07
N GLY A 120 19.53 -6.93 -14.03
CA GLY A 120 20.96 -7.23 -14.08
C GLY A 120 21.24 -8.58 -14.72
N ALA A 121 22.50 -8.99 -14.73
CA ALA A 121 22.93 -10.27 -15.31
C ALA A 121 23.24 -11.35 -14.26
N GLY A 122 23.20 -11.00 -12.98
CA GLY A 122 23.41 -11.90 -11.84
C GLY A 122 22.11 -12.59 -11.40
N GLU A 123 22.17 -13.18 -10.22
CA GLU A 123 21.06 -13.90 -9.57
C GLU A 123 20.76 -13.28 -8.21
N PHE A 124 19.56 -13.53 -7.66
CA PHE A 124 19.20 -13.12 -6.31
C PHE A 124 19.91 -14.02 -5.30
N VAL A 125 21.06 -13.59 -4.85
CA VAL A 125 21.86 -14.28 -3.83
C VAL A 125 22.20 -13.27 -2.74
N LEU A 126 21.93 -13.63 -1.48
CA LEU A 126 22.16 -12.75 -0.34
C LEU A 126 23.44 -13.10 0.44
N HIS A 127 23.88 -14.34 0.37
CA HIS A 127 25.12 -14.80 1.01
C HIS A 127 25.69 -16.02 0.30
N ASP A 128 26.96 -16.26 0.47
CA ASP A 128 27.64 -17.52 0.21
C ASP A 128 28.50 -17.92 1.43
N SER A 129 29.38 -18.90 1.24
CA SER A 129 30.23 -19.39 2.32
C SER A 129 31.26 -18.37 2.84
N ILE A 130 31.51 -17.28 2.11
CA ILE A 130 32.64 -16.36 2.34
C ILE A 130 32.16 -14.92 2.50
N VAL A 131 31.17 -14.49 1.70
CA VAL A 131 30.76 -13.09 1.61
C VAL A 131 29.24 -12.92 1.70
N ASN A 132 28.83 -11.74 2.15
CA ASN A 132 27.45 -11.32 2.13
C ASN A 132 27.22 -10.37 0.96
N TYR A 133 26.06 -10.51 0.32
CA TYR A 133 25.66 -9.70 -0.82
C TYR A 133 24.59 -8.69 -0.44
N GLY A 134 24.58 -7.58 -1.18
CA GLY A 134 23.55 -6.54 -1.03
C GLY A 134 22.89 -6.25 -2.36
N VAL A 135 21.60 -6.54 -2.47
CA VAL A 135 20.76 -6.17 -3.61
C VAL A 135 20.16 -4.80 -3.33
N MET A 136 20.63 -3.77 -4.04
CA MET A 136 20.18 -2.40 -3.81
C MET A 136 19.08 -1.99 -4.78
N GLY A 137 18.29 -0.99 -4.40
CA GLY A 137 17.35 -0.33 -5.30
C GLY A 137 18.08 0.46 -6.39
N VAL A 138 17.49 0.53 -7.56
CA VAL A 138 18.12 1.09 -8.77
C VAL A 138 18.54 2.56 -8.62
N GLU A 139 17.80 3.36 -7.85
CA GLU A 139 18.17 4.77 -7.63
C GLU A 139 19.40 4.94 -6.75
N LEU A 140 19.70 3.97 -5.86
CA LEU A 140 20.93 3.97 -5.07
C LEU A 140 22.15 3.79 -5.94
N VAL A 141 22.06 3.09 -7.07
CA VAL A 141 23.13 2.96 -8.06
C VAL A 141 23.61 4.33 -8.53
N ALA A 142 22.66 5.21 -8.88
CA ALA A 142 22.97 6.57 -9.30
C ALA A 142 23.50 7.44 -8.13
N THR A 143 22.91 7.31 -6.97
CA THR A 143 23.27 8.07 -5.76
C THR A 143 24.68 7.75 -5.31
N LEU A 144 25.05 6.48 -5.23
CA LEU A 144 26.36 6.00 -4.82
C LEU A 144 27.38 6.05 -5.96
N GLY A 145 26.93 6.18 -7.22
CA GLY A 145 27.78 6.15 -8.39
C GLY A 145 28.42 4.80 -8.63
N THR A 146 27.70 3.73 -8.27
CA THR A 146 28.09 2.35 -8.59
C THR A 146 27.65 2.01 -10.00
N GLY A 147 28.04 0.83 -10.52
CA GLY A 147 27.34 0.16 -11.62
C GLY A 147 26.26 -0.76 -11.06
N LEU A 148 25.54 -1.47 -11.93
CA LEU A 148 24.69 -2.59 -11.53
C LEU A 148 25.50 -3.67 -10.84
N GLU A 149 26.70 -3.88 -11.34
CA GLU A 149 27.74 -4.71 -10.76
C GLU A 149 28.85 -3.81 -10.24
N PHE A 150 29.11 -3.83 -8.94
CA PHE A 150 30.19 -3.06 -8.33
C PHE A 150 31.29 -3.98 -7.82
N VAL A 151 32.57 -3.58 -8.11
CA VAL A 151 33.76 -4.38 -7.81
C VAL A 151 34.19 -4.17 -6.36
N ASP A 152 34.23 -2.91 -5.91
CA ASP A 152 34.56 -2.59 -4.52
C ASP A 152 33.33 -2.84 -3.63
N PRO A 153 33.48 -3.44 -2.43
CA PRO A 153 32.36 -3.69 -1.56
C PRO A 153 31.76 -2.39 -1.00
N LEU A 154 30.45 -2.43 -0.76
CA LEU A 154 29.75 -1.40 0.02
C LEU A 154 30.16 -1.49 1.48
N GLN A 155 30.59 -0.40 2.06
CA GLN A 155 30.89 -0.32 3.50
C GLN A 155 29.60 0.08 4.22
N ILE A 156 29.18 -0.77 5.16
CA ILE A 156 27.97 -0.55 5.96
C ILE A 156 28.38 -0.08 7.34
N TYR A 157 27.69 0.95 7.82
CA TYR A 157 27.86 1.51 9.16
C TYR A 157 26.52 1.50 9.88
N LEU A 158 26.45 0.73 10.96
CA LEU A 158 25.28 0.67 11.83
C LEU A 158 25.62 1.17 13.24
N PRO A 159 24.80 2.05 13.84
CA PRO A 159 25.02 2.47 15.22
C PRO A 159 24.98 1.27 16.17
N LYS A 160 25.94 1.17 17.08
CA LYS A 160 25.91 0.17 18.15
C LYS A 160 24.75 0.43 19.10
N ARG A 161 23.98 -0.58 19.41
CA ARG A 161 22.77 -0.51 20.25
C ARG A 161 23.01 0.16 21.61
N ASN A 162 24.13 -0.13 22.27
CA ASN A 162 24.44 0.31 23.63
C ASN A 162 25.57 1.34 23.72
N ALA A 163 26.06 1.84 22.58
CA ALA A 163 27.17 2.78 22.59
C ALA A 163 26.67 4.21 22.80
N LYS A 164 27.15 4.86 23.88
CA LYS A 164 27.09 6.31 23.98
C LYS A 164 28.03 6.89 22.92
N VAL A 165 27.54 7.85 22.13
CA VAL A 165 28.36 8.50 21.11
C VAL A 165 29.62 9.08 21.76
N ASN A 166 30.77 8.50 21.44
CA ASN A 166 32.04 9.03 21.92
C ASN A 166 32.52 10.10 20.95
N MET A 167 32.40 11.37 21.35
CA MET A 167 32.78 12.51 20.52
C MET A 167 34.28 12.52 20.17
N ALA A 168 35.14 11.87 20.98
CA ALA A 168 36.57 11.75 20.70
C ALA A 168 36.90 10.67 19.66
N ASN A 169 36.06 9.65 19.50
CA ASN A 169 36.17 8.61 18.51
C ASN A 169 34.80 8.17 18.00
N PRO A 170 34.18 8.93 17.11
CA PRO A 170 32.84 8.62 16.61
C PRO A 170 32.76 7.24 15.95
N GLY A 171 33.81 6.84 15.25
CA GLY A 171 33.87 5.56 14.53
C GLY A 171 33.75 4.31 15.43
N ALA A 172 34.14 4.42 16.70
CA ALA A 172 33.98 3.32 17.67
C ALA A 172 32.51 3.05 18.06
N SER A 173 31.61 3.98 17.76
CA SER A 173 30.17 3.88 18.05
C SER A 173 29.38 3.14 16.97
N PHE A 174 30.05 2.70 15.89
CA PHE A 174 29.44 1.98 14.78
C PHE A 174 29.99 0.57 14.65
N ASN A 175 29.12 -0.37 14.35
CA ASN A 175 29.51 -1.64 13.75
C ASN A 175 29.71 -1.43 12.26
N ARG A 176 30.69 -2.14 11.69
CA ARG A 176 31.04 -2.03 10.27
C ARG A 176 31.16 -3.40 9.67
N ASP A 177 30.66 -3.53 8.45
CA ASP A 177 30.88 -4.72 7.62
C ASP A 177 30.71 -4.35 6.14
N TYR A 178 30.84 -5.32 5.26
CA TYR A 178 30.89 -5.14 3.82
C TYR A 178 29.83 -5.99 3.12
N LEU A 179 29.20 -5.39 2.12
CA LEU A 179 28.31 -6.10 1.20
C LEU A 179 28.88 -6.06 -0.22
N TYR A 180 28.86 -7.20 -0.89
CA TYR A 180 29.31 -7.36 -2.27
C TYR A 180 28.15 -7.32 -3.24
N SER A 181 28.44 -7.11 -4.53
CA SER A 181 27.43 -7.09 -5.57
C SER A 181 27.07 -8.51 -6.00
N PRO A 182 25.78 -8.87 -6.04
CA PRO A 182 25.35 -10.11 -6.69
C PRO A 182 25.11 -9.93 -8.21
N GLY A 183 25.41 -8.75 -8.78
CA GLY A 183 25.19 -8.43 -10.19
C GLY A 183 23.76 -8.11 -10.58
N VAL A 184 22.89 -7.92 -9.59
CA VAL A 184 21.49 -7.50 -9.77
C VAL A 184 21.12 -6.38 -8.82
N VAL A 185 20.13 -5.57 -9.24
CA VAL A 185 19.46 -4.54 -8.46
C VAL A 185 17.97 -4.73 -8.59
N PHE A 186 17.17 -4.21 -7.67
CA PHE A 186 15.72 -4.26 -7.80
C PHE A 186 15.15 -2.93 -8.30
N VAL A 187 14.00 -3.01 -9.00
CA VAL A 187 13.26 -1.88 -9.56
C VAL A 187 11.77 -2.08 -9.26
N VAL A 188 11.21 -1.27 -8.37
CA VAL A 188 9.78 -1.29 -8.03
C VAL A 188 9.04 -0.04 -8.48
N ASN A 189 9.75 0.94 -9.08
CA ASN A 189 9.25 2.24 -9.50
C ASN A 189 8.64 3.07 -8.37
N GLN A 190 9.18 2.92 -7.16
CA GLN A 190 8.85 3.73 -6.00
C GLN A 190 10.13 4.23 -5.35
N GLN A 191 10.26 5.57 -5.31
CA GLN A 191 11.46 6.24 -4.79
C GLN A 191 11.80 5.83 -3.34
N GLU A 192 10.79 5.48 -2.55
CA GLU A 192 11.02 5.05 -1.17
C GLU A 192 11.80 3.74 -1.09
N TYR A 193 11.48 2.78 -1.94
CA TYR A 193 12.20 1.52 -2.01
C TYR A 193 13.46 1.63 -2.88
N ASP A 194 13.31 2.12 -4.11
CA ASP A 194 14.40 2.17 -5.09
C ASP A 194 15.56 3.08 -4.67
N GLY A 195 15.25 4.12 -3.86
CA GLY A 195 16.23 5.11 -3.39
C GLY A 195 16.79 4.88 -2.00
N LYS A 196 16.25 3.91 -1.23
CA LYS A 196 16.63 3.75 0.17
C LYS A 196 16.95 2.33 0.62
N TYR A 197 16.37 1.30 -0.01
CA TYR A 197 16.48 -0.06 0.50
C TYR A 197 17.64 -0.83 -0.11
N ILE A 198 18.29 -1.64 0.74
CA ILE A 198 19.24 -2.68 0.35
C ILE A 198 18.80 -3.98 1.03
N LEU A 199 18.53 -5.02 0.23
CA LEU A 199 18.24 -6.36 0.72
C LEU A 199 19.56 -7.08 1.01
N THR A 200 19.62 -7.79 2.12
CA THR A 200 20.74 -8.64 2.52
C THR A 200 20.25 -9.84 3.32
N SER A 201 21.13 -10.76 3.70
CA SER A 201 20.72 -11.90 4.53
C SER A 201 20.35 -11.45 5.95
N LEU A 202 19.37 -12.13 6.54
CA LEU A 202 18.94 -11.89 7.91
C LEU A 202 20.10 -12.11 8.90
N ASP A 203 20.89 -13.16 8.67
CA ASP A 203 22.02 -13.51 9.51
C ASP A 203 23.12 -12.43 9.52
N PHE A 204 23.41 -11.83 8.35
CA PHE A 204 24.32 -10.69 8.26
C PHE A 204 23.87 -9.53 9.15
N LEU A 205 22.59 -9.18 9.06
CA LEU A 205 22.08 -8.04 9.81
C LEU A 205 21.97 -8.34 11.32
N ARG A 206 21.62 -9.58 11.70
CA ARG A 206 21.66 -10.05 13.10
C ARG A 206 23.07 -9.96 13.68
N GLN A 207 24.07 -10.44 12.97
CA GLN A 207 25.47 -10.36 13.41
C GLN A 207 25.92 -8.90 13.59
N LEU A 208 25.56 -8.04 12.64
CA LEU A 208 25.95 -6.63 12.67
C LEU A 208 25.28 -5.84 13.81
N LEU A 209 24.10 -6.29 14.27
CA LEU A 209 23.34 -5.68 15.37
C LEU A 209 23.53 -6.37 16.72
N ASP A 210 24.32 -7.42 16.81
CA ASP A 210 24.45 -8.27 18.00
C ASP A 210 23.09 -8.86 18.46
N TYR A 211 22.27 -9.30 17.47
CA TYR A 211 21.02 -10.01 17.68
C TYR A 211 21.18 -11.51 17.49
N THR A 212 20.28 -12.29 18.09
CA THR A 212 20.22 -13.74 17.94
C THR A 212 18.95 -14.22 17.24
N THR A 213 17.81 -13.98 17.86
CA THR A 213 16.48 -14.39 17.40
C THR A 213 15.54 -13.22 17.16
N GLU A 214 16.04 -12.02 17.42
CA GLU A 214 15.24 -10.80 17.27
C GLU A 214 14.99 -10.47 15.79
N VAL A 215 13.76 -10.02 15.54
CA VAL A 215 13.29 -9.57 14.22
C VAL A 215 12.47 -8.29 14.37
N SER A 216 12.40 -7.49 13.32
CA SER A 216 11.55 -6.29 13.30
C SER A 216 10.15 -6.59 12.82
N ALA A 217 9.99 -7.60 11.96
CA ALA A 217 8.70 -8.05 11.49
C ALA A 217 8.71 -9.53 11.11
N MET A 218 7.51 -10.13 11.10
CA MET A 218 7.21 -11.39 10.47
C MET A 218 6.29 -11.10 9.28
N GLU A 219 6.69 -11.52 8.10
CA GLU A 219 5.96 -11.30 6.86
C GLU A 219 5.29 -12.61 6.40
N LEU A 220 4.02 -12.54 6.01
CA LEU A 220 3.20 -13.70 5.73
C LEU A 220 2.59 -13.64 4.34
N LYS A 221 2.61 -14.78 3.65
CA LYS A 221 1.84 -15.07 2.45
C LYS A 221 0.76 -16.09 2.79
N LEU A 222 -0.47 -15.78 2.42
CA LEU A 222 -1.62 -16.65 2.65
C LEU A 222 -1.89 -17.53 1.44
N LYS A 223 -2.48 -18.69 1.66
CA LYS A 223 -2.91 -19.59 0.60
C LYS A 223 -3.94 -18.91 -0.32
N PRO A 224 -4.02 -19.32 -1.59
CA PRO A 224 -5.01 -18.80 -2.52
C PRO A 224 -6.45 -18.94 -1.99
N ASN A 225 -7.31 -17.98 -2.31
CA ASN A 225 -8.73 -17.94 -1.95
C ASN A 225 -9.05 -17.84 -0.45
N VAL A 226 -8.10 -17.48 0.39
CA VAL A 226 -8.33 -17.20 1.81
C VAL A 226 -8.70 -15.74 2.00
N ASN A 227 -9.69 -15.46 2.86
CA ASN A 227 -10.06 -14.10 3.20
C ASN A 227 -9.04 -13.48 4.17
N THR A 228 -8.23 -12.55 3.66
CA THR A 228 -7.16 -11.88 4.42
C THR A 228 -7.65 -11.23 5.71
N SER A 229 -8.81 -10.56 5.69
CA SER A 229 -9.35 -9.87 6.87
C SER A 229 -9.75 -10.87 7.97
N SER A 230 -10.29 -12.03 7.60
CA SER A 230 -10.65 -13.07 8.57
C SER A 230 -9.41 -13.69 9.23
N VAL A 231 -8.34 -13.93 8.45
CA VAL A 231 -7.07 -14.43 8.97
C VAL A 231 -6.38 -13.39 9.82
N GLN A 232 -6.39 -12.11 9.41
CA GLN A 232 -5.85 -11.01 10.18
C GLN A 232 -6.47 -10.98 11.58
N SER A 233 -7.82 -10.99 11.69
CA SER A 233 -8.51 -11.00 12.99
C SER A 233 -8.19 -12.26 13.81
N LYS A 234 -8.00 -13.41 13.17
CA LYS A 234 -7.59 -14.65 13.85
C LYS A 234 -6.19 -14.52 14.44
N ILE A 235 -5.25 -13.93 13.68
CA ILE A 235 -3.88 -13.70 14.12
C ILE A 235 -3.84 -12.66 15.26
N GLU A 236 -4.59 -11.57 15.14
CA GLU A 236 -4.72 -10.55 16.20
C GLU A 236 -5.20 -11.16 17.53
N ASN A 237 -6.17 -12.09 17.47
CA ASN A 237 -6.65 -12.78 18.67
C ASN A 237 -5.60 -13.71 19.30
N ILE A 238 -4.70 -14.31 18.51
CA ILE A 238 -3.61 -15.16 19.00
C ILE A 238 -2.51 -14.32 19.64
N LEU A 239 -2.14 -13.21 18.99
CA LEU A 239 -1.01 -12.39 19.37
C LEU A 239 -1.32 -11.42 20.52
N GLY A 240 -2.59 -11.01 20.66
CA GLY A 240 -3.02 -10.02 21.66
C GLY A 240 -2.53 -8.60 21.34
N ASP A 241 -2.58 -7.74 22.37
CA ASP A 241 -2.32 -6.30 22.21
C ASP A 241 -0.84 -5.91 22.06
N ASP A 242 0.09 -6.83 22.29
CA ASP A 242 1.52 -6.56 22.17
C ASP A 242 1.99 -6.41 20.74
N PHE A 243 1.25 -6.97 19.80
CA PHE A 243 1.59 -7.00 18.38
C PHE A 243 0.59 -6.20 17.56
N VAL A 244 1.04 -5.81 16.37
CA VAL A 244 0.23 -5.15 15.34
C VAL A 244 0.28 -6.00 14.09
N VAL A 245 -0.89 -6.37 13.58
CA VAL A 245 -1.02 -7.13 12.34
C VAL A 245 -1.57 -6.21 11.27
N GLN A 246 -0.81 -6.00 10.21
CA GLN A 246 -1.16 -5.06 9.15
C GLN A 246 -1.33 -5.80 7.82
N ASN A 247 -2.42 -5.55 7.13
CA ASN A 247 -2.56 -5.95 5.73
C ASN A 247 -1.85 -4.94 4.80
N ARG A 248 -1.76 -5.24 3.50
CA ARG A 248 -1.08 -4.39 2.51
C ARG A 248 -1.52 -2.92 2.54
N TYR A 249 -2.81 -2.67 2.72
CA TYR A 249 -3.34 -1.31 2.78
C TYR A 249 -2.91 -0.56 4.04
N GLN A 250 -2.85 -1.27 5.16
CA GLN A 250 -2.47 -0.68 6.45
C GLN A 250 -0.97 -0.45 6.58
N GLN A 251 -0.15 -1.22 5.86
CA GLN A 251 1.30 -1.03 5.81
C GLN A 251 1.67 0.31 5.17
N GLN A 252 0.85 0.78 4.23
CA GLN A 252 1.00 2.08 3.57
C GLN A 252 -0.01 3.09 4.15
N ALA A 253 0.13 3.41 5.43
CA ALA A 253 -0.84 4.20 6.19
C ALA A 253 -1.13 5.59 5.57
N ASP A 254 -0.16 6.23 4.94
CA ASP A 254 -0.34 7.54 4.31
C ASP A 254 -1.23 7.43 3.07
N ILE A 255 -1.01 6.41 2.23
CA ILE A 255 -1.84 6.14 1.06
C ILE A 255 -3.25 5.75 1.50
N PHE A 256 -3.38 4.90 2.51
CA PHE A 256 -4.68 4.49 3.06
C PHE A 256 -5.48 5.69 3.60
N ARG A 257 -4.83 6.61 4.32
CA ARG A 257 -5.47 7.85 4.81
C ARG A 257 -5.97 8.74 3.67
N ILE A 258 -5.18 8.87 2.60
CA ILE A 258 -5.60 9.60 1.40
C ILE A 258 -6.82 8.94 0.76
N MET A 259 -6.84 7.61 0.66
CA MET A 259 -8.00 6.85 0.14
C MET A 259 -9.26 7.06 0.98
N GLU A 260 -9.16 7.06 2.31
CA GLU A 260 -10.33 7.29 3.18
C GLU A 260 -10.91 8.70 3.01
N ILE A 261 -10.04 9.72 2.92
CA ILE A 261 -10.45 11.10 2.68
C ILE A 261 -11.11 11.22 1.31
N GLU A 262 -10.53 10.66 0.26
CA GLU A 262 -11.09 10.69 -1.08
C GLU A 262 -12.45 9.99 -1.17
N LYS A 263 -12.60 8.85 -0.52
CA LYS A 263 -13.86 8.13 -0.42
C LYS A 263 -14.95 8.99 0.24
N LEU A 264 -14.63 9.67 1.32
CA LEU A 264 -15.54 10.60 2.00
C LEU A 264 -15.95 11.75 1.09
N ILE A 265 -14.99 12.37 0.40
CA ILE A 265 -15.23 13.45 -0.55
C ILE A 265 -16.12 12.95 -1.70
N SER A 266 -15.85 11.78 -2.26
CA SER A 266 -16.63 11.18 -3.35
C SER A 266 -18.08 10.92 -2.91
N TYR A 267 -18.32 10.40 -1.72
CA TYR A 267 -19.66 10.22 -1.18
C TYR A 267 -20.42 11.55 -1.02
N LEU A 268 -19.73 12.60 -0.58
CA LEU A 268 -20.30 13.93 -0.46
C LEU A 268 -20.75 14.46 -1.83
N PHE A 269 -19.87 14.39 -2.85
CA PHE A 269 -20.19 14.80 -4.22
C PHE A 269 -21.35 13.99 -4.81
N LEU A 270 -21.34 12.67 -4.66
CA LEU A 270 -22.41 11.79 -5.13
C LEU A 270 -23.76 12.17 -4.47
N THR A 271 -23.76 12.49 -3.18
CA THR A 271 -24.96 12.92 -2.46
C THR A 271 -25.48 14.25 -3.01
N PHE A 272 -24.62 15.22 -3.28
CA PHE A 272 -25.03 16.49 -3.88
C PHE A 272 -25.60 16.31 -5.30
N ILE A 273 -24.95 15.50 -6.13
CA ILE A 273 -25.43 15.20 -7.49
C ILE A 273 -26.81 14.53 -7.43
N LEU A 274 -26.99 13.56 -6.53
CA LEU A 274 -28.26 12.88 -6.33
C LEU A 274 -29.36 13.85 -5.86
N MET A 275 -29.04 14.76 -4.95
CA MET A 275 -29.96 15.78 -4.47
C MET A 275 -30.41 16.71 -5.61
N ILE A 276 -29.49 17.17 -6.45
CA ILE A 276 -29.81 18.00 -7.62
C ILE A 276 -30.72 17.24 -8.60
N ALA A 277 -30.40 15.96 -8.86
CA ALA A 277 -31.23 15.11 -9.73
C ALA A 277 -32.63 14.94 -9.17
N CYS A 278 -32.80 14.71 -7.88
CA CYS A 278 -34.11 14.61 -7.22
C CYS A 278 -34.92 15.89 -7.34
N PHE A 279 -34.31 17.07 -7.12
CA PHE A 279 -35.02 18.35 -7.28
C PHE A 279 -35.44 18.59 -8.73
N ASN A 280 -34.62 18.24 -9.73
CA ASN A 280 -35.03 18.32 -11.14
C ASN A 280 -36.20 17.42 -11.47
N VAL A 281 -36.24 16.18 -10.97
CA VAL A 281 -37.34 15.24 -11.19
C VAL A 281 -38.60 15.74 -10.51
N ILE A 282 -38.54 16.19 -9.24
CA ILE A 282 -39.67 16.72 -8.51
C ILE A 282 -40.25 17.94 -9.22
N GLY A 283 -39.40 18.87 -9.64
CA GLY A 283 -39.83 20.06 -10.40
C GLY A 283 -40.57 19.71 -11.69
N SER A 284 -40.01 18.77 -12.47
CA SER A 284 -40.61 18.29 -13.71
C SER A 284 -41.96 17.60 -13.51
N LEU A 285 -42.03 16.69 -12.51
CA LEU A 285 -43.29 16.01 -12.17
C LEU A 285 -44.37 16.97 -11.65
N SER A 286 -44.00 17.92 -10.81
CA SER A 286 -44.94 18.93 -10.28
C SER A 286 -45.55 19.76 -11.42
N MET A 287 -44.71 20.16 -12.39
CA MET A 287 -45.19 20.92 -13.54
C MET A 287 -46.12 20.11 -14.44
N LEU A 288 -45.76 18.81 -14.69
CA LEU A 288 -46.59 17.89 -15.48
C LEU A 288 -47.97 17.66 -14.80
N ILE A 289 -47.98 17.50 -13.49
CA ILE A 289 -49.26 17.35 -12.72
C ILE A 289 -50.10 18.62 -12.84
N LEU A 290 -49.50 19.81 -12.71
CA LEU A 290 -50.24 21.07 -12.84
C LEU A 290 -50.82 21.27 -14.24
N ASP A 291 -50.10 20.88 -15.29
CA ASP A 291 -50.59 20.96 -16.67
C ASP A 291 -51.73 19.99 -16.94
N LYS A 292 -51.70 18.80 -16.35
CA LYS A 292 -52.74 17.77 -16.51
C LYS A 292 -53.96 17.94 -15.59
N LYS A 293 -53.90 18.91 -14.69
CA LYS A 293 -54.99 19.13 -13.72
C LYS A 293 -56.32 19.39 -14.40
N ASP A 294 -56.35 20.23 -15.47
CA ASP A 294 -57.60 20.57 -16.22
C ASP A 294 -58.13 19.34 -16.98
N ASP A 295 -57.24 18.50 -17.53
CA ASP A 295 -57.60 17.24 -18.19
C ASP A 295 -58.23 16.25 -17.18
N VAL A 296 -57.69 16.14 -15.97
CA VAL A 296 -58.19 15.29 -14.88
C VAL A 296 -59.56 15.75 -14.43
N VAL A 297 -59.78 17.08 -14.28
CA VAL A 297 -61.11 17.64 -13.93
C VAL A 297 -62.12 17.32 -15.00
N THR A 298 -61.75 17.40 -16.28
CA THR A 298 -62.65 17.06 -17.38
C THR A 298 -62.99 15.58 -17.38
N LEU A 299 -62.04 14.68 -17.16
CA LEU A 299 -62.28 13.24 -17.04
C LEU A 299 -63.16 12.88 -15.86
N ARG A 300 -62.99 13.56 -14.71
CA ARG A 300 -63.89 13.38 -13.55
C ARG A 300 -65.30 13.82 -13.87
N SER A 301 -65.48 14.92 -14.59
CA SER A 301 -66.80 15.38 -15.04
C SER A 301 -67.49 14.40 -15.98
N LEU A 302 -66.70 13.56 -16.67
CA LEU A 302 -67.20 12.49 -17.55
C LEU A 302 -67.38 11.15 -16.82
N GLY A 303 -67.20 11.10 -15.47
CA GLY A 303 -67.48 9.92 -14.64
C GLY A 303 -66.30 9.01 -14.37
N ALA A 304 -65.04 9.45 -14.65
CA ALA A 304 -63.85 8.68 -14.28
C ALA A 304 -63.65 8.68 -12.75
N SER A 305 -63.35 7.52 -12.17
CA SER A 305 -63.08 7.37 -10.74
C SER A 305 -61.60 7.52 -10.43
N ASP A 306 -61.26 7.91 -9.20
CA ASP A 306 -59.89 8.13 -8.71
C ASP A 306 -59.14 6.82 -8.37
N LYS A 307 -59.27 5.77 -9.18
CA LYS A 307 -58.51 4.51 -8.98
C LYS A 307 -57.27 4.48 -9.81
#